data_3fd052703f68908eea6259ee3549dafd
#
_entry.id   3fd052703f68908eea6259ee3549dafd
#
_cell.length_a   1.000
_cell.length_b   1.000
_cell.length_c   1.000
_cell.angle_alpha   90.00
_cell.angle_beta   90.00
_cell.angle_gamma   90.00
#
_symmetry.space_group_name_H-M   'P 1'
#
loop_
_entity.id
_entity.type
_entity.pdbx_description
1 polymer ?
#
loop_
_entity_poly.entity_id
_entity_poly.type
_entity_poly.pdbx_seq_one_letter_code
_entity_poly.pdbx_strand_id
1 'polypeptide(L)'
;AAMAEASARKAAAEAKDAEIKSYETQLELAKRQSSDDRNFLYRFSKDVNHNSVTSCISTLTQWHRESPKCAMEIVFSSPGGSIVDGMELFDFMQHLRNEGHKITTGTLGYAASMAGILLQAGDVRWMGHQAWVMIHRAAFGAIGKTFEIEDEVRFVRRIEERIATEYNVDELVNWKNRYDSRDLPDFVKE
;
A
#
# COMPACT_ATOMS: atom_id res chain seq x y z
N ALA A 1 -38.42 24.88 -47.12
CA ALA A 1 -38.84 24.89 -45.71
C ALA A 1 -38.44 23.58 -45.03
N ALA A 2 -38.85 22.40 -45.50
CA ALA A 2 -38.56 21.10 -44.82
C ALA A 2 -37.07 20.74 -44.69
N MET A 3 -36.21 21.04 -45.68
CA MET A 3 -34.76 20.80 -45.58
C MET A 3 -34.05 21.69 -44.57
N ALA A 4 -34.48 22.94 -44.44
CA ALA A 4 -33.93 23.87 -43.44
C ALA A 4 -34.29 23.45 -42.02
N GLU A 5 -35.50 22.93 -41.83
CA GLU A 5 -36.00 22.44 -40.55
C GLU A 5 -35.29 21.14 -40.12
N ALA A 6 -35.03 20.23 -41.07
CA ALA A 6 -34.24 19.02 -40.81
C ALA A 6 -32.77 19.35 -40.48
N SER A 7 -32.16 20.32 -41.16
CA SER A 7 -30.81 20.80 -40.86
C SER A 7 -30.71 21.45 -39.47
N ALA A 8 -31.71 22.25 -39.09
CA ALA A 8 -31.76 22.87 -37.76
C ALA A 8 -31.92 21.83 -36.65
N ARG A 9 -32.76 20.82 -36.85
CA ARG A 9 -32.91 19.69 -35.89
C ARG A 9 -31.61 18.88 -35.73
N LYS A 10 -30.89 18.60 -36.84
CA LYS A 10 -29.61 17.93 -36.79
C LYS A 10 -28.57 18.74 -36.05
N ALA A 11 -28.44 20.04 -36.32
CA ALA A 11 -27.54 20.93 -35.63
C ALA A 11 -27.84 21.03 -34.12
N ALA A 12 -29.12 21.06 -33.74
CA ALA A 12 -29.52 21.04 -32.34
C ALA A 12 -29.20 19.71 -31.61
N ALA A 13 -29.32 18.58 -32.32
CA ALA A 13 -28.91 17.28 -31.78
C ALA A 13 -27.39 17.19 -31.58
N GLU A 14 -26.60 17.60 -32.56
CA GLU A 14 -25.13 17.64 -32.49
C GLU A 14 -24.63 18.58 -31.37
N ALA A 15 -25.28 19.72 -31.18
CA ALA A 15 -24.98 20.64 -30.07
C ALA A 15 -25.25 19.99 -28.70
N LYS A 16 -26.37 19.27 -28.59
CA LYS A 16 -26.74 18.57 -27.35
C LYS A 16 -25.79 17.41 -27.02
N ASP A 17 -25.36 16.65 -28.01
CA ASP A 17 -24.37 15.58 -27.87
C ASP A 17 -23.01 16.14 -27.42
N ALA A 18 -22.58 17.27 -27.98
CA ALA A 18 -21.36 17.96 -27.57
C ALA A 18 -21.42 18.46 -26.11
N GLU A 19 -22.60 18.97 -25.69
CA GLU A 19 -22.84 19.42 -24.32
C GLU A 19 -22.79 18.24 -23.33
N ILE A 20 -23.40 17.10 -23.66
CA ILE A 20 -23.36 15.86 -22.86
C ILE A 20 -21.92 15.38 -22.72
N LYS A 21 -21.17 15.30 -23.82
CA LYS A 21 -19.77 14.86 -23.81
C LYS A 21 -18.87 15.79 -22.99
N SER A 22 -19.12 17.10 -23.05
CA SER A 22 -18.42 18.08 -22.20
C SER A 22 -18.71 17.85 -20.72
N TYR A 23 -19.97 17.62 -20.36
CA TYR A 23 -20.38 17.33 -18.99
C TYR A 23 -19.77 16.02 -18.46
N GLU A 24 -19.79 14.95 -19.26
CA GLU A 24 -19.14 13.67 -18.92
C GLU A 24 -17.64 13.85 -18.68
N THR A 25 -16.96 14.63 -19.52
CA THR A 25 -15.52 14.93 -19.36
C THR A 25 -15.27 15.70 -18.06
N GLN A 26 -16.13 16.70 -17.74
CA GLN A 26 -16.01 17.45 -16.48
C GLN A 26 -16.26 16.55 -15.25
N LEU A 27 -17.24 15.63 -15.34
CA LEU A 27 -17.53 14.69 -14.26
C LEU A 27 -16.37 13.72 -14.02
N GLU A 28 -15.77 13.21 -15.09
CA GLU A 28 -14.57 12.36 -14.99
C GLU A 28 -13.37 13.10 -14.41
N LEU A 29 -13.16 14.36 -14.81
CA LEU A 29 -12.13 15.22 -14.21
C LEU A 29 -12.39 15.47 -12.72
N ALA A 30 -13.63 15.75 -12.34
CA ALA A 30 -14.01 15.96 -10.95
C ALA A 30 -13.82 14.68 -10.10
N LYS A 31 -14.18 13.50 -10.63
CA LYS A 31 -13.94 12.21 -9.98
C LYS A 31 -12.44 11.97 -9.78
N ARG A 32 -11.61 12.19 -10.81
CA ARG A 32 -10.16 12.09 -10.71
C ARG A 32 -9.58 13.07 -9.69
N GLN A 33 -10.10 14.28 -9.60
CA GLN A 33 -9.64 15.31 -8.65
C GLN A 33 -9.94 14.95 -7.20
N SER A 34 -11.01 14.21 -6.95
CA SER A 34 -11.43 13.76 -5.63
C SER A 34 -10.98 12.35 -5.27
N SER A 35 -10.30 11.63 -6.19
CA SER A 35 -9.85 10.26 -5.96
C SER A 35 -8.53 10.21 -5.17
N ASP A 36 -8.37 9.15 -4.39
CA ASP A 36 -7.13 8.85 -3.68
C ASP A 36 -5.94 8.71 -4.67
N ASP A 37 -6.18 8.24 -5.90
CA ASP A 37 -5.15 8.10 -6.95
C ASP A 37 -4.49 9.42 -7.32
N ARG A 38 -5.22 10.53 -7.30
CA ARG A 38 -4.66 11.85 -7.58
C ARG A 38 -3.83 12.39 -6.40
N ASN A 39 -4.17 11.99 -5.19
CA ASN A 39 -3.40 12.28 -3.99
C ASN A 39 -2.28 11.26 -3.77
N PHE A 40 -2.14 10.28 -4.68
CA PHE A 40 -1.20 9.17 -4.60
C PHE A 40 -1.31 8.42 -3.25
N LEU A 41 -2.55 8.22 -2.78
CA LEU A 41 -2.89 7.53 -1.56
C LEU A 41 -3.43 6.12 -1.88
N TYR A 42 -2.71 5.10 -1.42
CA TYR A 42 -3.13 3.70 -1.50
C TYR A 42 -3.58 3.17 -0.13
N ARG A 43 -4.76 2.56 -0.07
CA ARG A 43 -5.27 1.91 1.15
C ARG A 43 -5.05 0.41 1.08
N PHE A 44 -4.06 -0.07 1.81
CA PHE A 44 -3.77 -1.50 1.93
C PHE A 44 -4.58 -2.09 3.09
N SER A 45 -5.79 -2.60 2.81
CA SER A 45 -6.76 -3.07 3.82
C SER A 45 -7.10 -4.56 3.68
N LYS A 46 -6.17 -5.37 3.21
CA LYS A 46 -6.32 -6.82 3.00
C LYS A 46 -5.15 -7.57 3.64
N ASP A 47 -5.27 -8.90 3.71
CA ASP A 47 -4.13 -9.76 4.04
C ASP A 47 -2.99 -9.55 3.04
N VAL A 48 -1.76 -9.65 3.53
CA VAL A 48 -0.57 -9.63 2.67
C VAL A 48 -0.48 -10.97 1.95
N ASN A 49 -0.77 -10.95 0.66
CA ASN A 49 -0.70 -12.11 -0.23
C ASN A 49 -0.40 -11.65 -1.67
N HIS A 50 -0.15 -12.60 -2.55
CA HIS A 50 0.19 -12.32 -3.95
C HIS A 50 -0.77 -11.33 -4.62
N ASN A 51 -2.08 -11.50 -4.47
CA ASN A 51 -3.06 -10.64 -5.13
C ASN A 51 -3.06 -9.20 -4.60
N SER A 52 -3.02 -9.03 -3.28
CA SER A 52 -3.02 -7.71 -2.65
C SER A 52 -1.73 -6.95 -2.92
N VAL A 53 -0.59 -7.64 -2.90
CA VAL A 53 0.73 -7.09 -3.21
C VAL A 53 0.82 -6.69 -4.68
N THR A 54 0.44 -7.57 -5.61
CA THR A 54 0.42 -7.27 -7.06
C THR A 54 -0.47 -6.07 -7.36
N SER A 55 -1.64 -5.96 -6.73
CA SER A 55 -2.54 -4.80 -6.88
C SER A 55 -1.88 -3.51 -6.41
N CYS A 56 -1.22 -3.55 -5.25
CA CYS A 56 -0.50 -2.39 -4.71
C CYS A 56 0.65 -1.98 -5.63
N ILE A 57 1.52 -2.91 -6.01
CA ILE A 57 2.66 -2.67 -6.90
C ILE A 57 2.18 -2.11 -8.24
N SER A 58 1.10 -2.64 -8.82
CA SER A 58 0.54 -2.14 -10.08
C SER A 58 0.12 -0.67 -9.97
N THR A 59 -0.55 -0.30 -8.88
CA THR A 59 -0.98 1.08 -8.63
C THR A 59 0.23 2.02 -8.45
N LEU A 60 1.19 1.63 -7.62
CA LEU A 60 2.40 2.43 -7.40
C LEU A 60 3.24 2.57 -8.68
N THR A 61 3.29 1.52 -9.51
CA THR A 61 3.97 1.54 -10.82
C THR A 61 3.28 2.52 -11.78
N GLN A 62 1.95 2.54 -11.77
CA GLN A 62 1.20 3.52 -12.57
C GLN A 62 1.55 4.94 -12.14
N TRP A 63 1.54 5.24 -10.85
CA TRP A 63 1.88 6.56 -10.31
C TRP A 63 3.33 6.97 -10.62
N HIS A 64 4.27 6.01 -10.51
CA HIS A 64 5.67 6.23 -10.89
C HIS A 64 5.82 6.67 -12.35
N ARG A 65 5.05 6.05 -13.26
CA ARG A 65 5.09 6.38 -14.70
C ARG A 65 4.38 7.70 -15.02
N GLU A 66 3.25 7.97 -14.37
CA GLU A 66 2.43 9.17 -14.62
C GLU A 66 3.02 10.42 -13.98
N SER A 67 3.68 10.30 -12.84
CA SER A 67 4.18 11.41 -12.03
C SER A 67 5.54 11.07 -11.40
N PRO A 68 6.64 11.17 -12.16
CA PRO A 68 7.97 10.89 -11.65
C PRO A 68 8.31 11.71 -10.40
N LYS A 69 8.87 11.05 -9.39
CA LYS A 69 9.27 11.64 -8.10
C LYS A 69 8.11 12.22 -7.27
N CYS A 70 6.86 11.83 -7.54
CA CYS A 70 5.74 12.24 -6.70
C CYS A 70 5.88 11.69 -5.26
N ALA A 71 5.25 12.36 -4.31
CA ALA A 71 5.07 11.81 -2.97
C ALA A 71 3.91 10.80 -3.01
N MET A 72 4.14 9.61 -2.46
CA MET A 72 3.14 8.53 -2.39
C MET A 72 2.87 8.20 -0.94
N GLU A 73 1.61 7.88 -0.63
CA GLU A 73 1.21 7.48 0.71
C GLU A 73 0.53 6.11 0.69
N ILE A 74 0.91 5.23 1.62
CA ILE A 74 0.32 3.91 1.77
C ILE A 74 -0.22 3.78 3.19
N VAL A 75 -1.52 3.63 3.33
CA VAL A 75 -2.20 3.49 4.62
C VAL A 75 -2.59 2.04 4.82
N PHE A 76 -1.99 1.40 5.83
CA PHE A 76 -2.22 0.01 6.17
C PHE A 76 -3.38 -0.15 7.16
N SER A 77 -4.21 -1.16 6.92
CA SER A 77 -5.17 -1.73 7.88
C SER A 77 -5.21 -3.24 7.61
N SER A 78 -4.18 -3.97 8.06
CA SER A 78 -3.91 -5.33 7.62
C SER A 78 -3.38 -6.22 8.75
N PRO A 79 -3.84 -7.48 8.85
CA PRO A 79 -3.33 -8.45 9.81
C PRO A 79 -1.92 -8.97 9.45
N GLY A 80 -1.38 -8.61 8.29
CA GLY A 80 -0.17 -9.23 7.74
C GLY A 80 -0.47 -10.42 6.85
N GLY A 81 0.43 -11.37 6.78
CA GLY A 81 0.29 -12.57 5.94
C GLY A 81 1.61 -13.06 5.37
N SER A 82 1.65 -13.37 4.08
CA SER A 82 2.82 -13.94 3.40
C SER A 82 4.06 -13.05 3.53
N ILE A 83 5.11 -13.61 4.07
CA ILE A 83 6.40 -12.92 4.22
C ILE A 83 7.02 -12.65 2.84
N VAL A 84 6.99 -13.64 1.95
CA VAL A 84 7.63 -13.53 0.62
C VAL A 84 6.98 -12.42 -0.21
N ASP A 85 5.64 -12.42 -0.29
CA ASP A 85 4.91 -11.37 -1.01
C ASP A 85 5.11 -9.99 -0.35
N GLY A 86 5.15 -9.95 0.98
CA GLY A 86 5.39 -8.70 1.70
C GLY A 86 6.80 -8.14 1.45
N MET A 87 7.82 -8.99 1.38
CA MET A 87 9.19 -8.57 1.05
C MET A 87 9.28 -8.03 -0.38
N GLU A 88 8.55 -8.62 -1.33
CA GLU A 88 8.44 -8.08 -2.70
C GLU A 88 7.92 -6.64 -2.69
N LEU A 89 6.84 -6.37 -1.96
CA LEU A 89 6.30 -5.01 -1.84
C LEU A 89 7.28 -4.07 -1.11
N PHE A 90 7.95 -4.57 -0.07
CA PHE A 90 8.94 -3.79 0.65
C PHE A 90 10.10 -3.36 -0.26
N ASP A 91 10.70 -4.31 -0.98
CA ASP A 91 11.79 -4.04 -1.92
C ASP A 91 11.34 -3.10 -3.04
N PHE A 92 10.10 -3.23 -3.50
CA PHE A 92 9.54 -2.31 -4.49
C PHE A 92 9.38 -0.88 -3.95
N MET A 93 8.94 -0.69 -2.71
CA MET A 93 8.90 0.62 -2.08
C MET A 93 10.31 1.22 -1.93
N GLN A 94 11.32 0.41 -1.56
CA GLN A 94 12.71 0.87 -1.51
C GLN A 94 13.23 1.27 -2.90
N HIS A 95 12.87 0.52 -3.95
CA HIS A 95 13.19 0.88 -5.33
C HIS A 95 12.61 2.26 -5.69
N LEU A 96 11.34 2.51 -5.40
CA LEU A 96 10.70 3.80 -5.66
C LEU A 96 11.38 4.96 -4.90
N ARG A 97 11.81 4.74 -3.65
CA ARG A 97 12.59 5.71 -2.89
C ARG A 97 13.92 6.03 -3.56
N ASN A 98 14.63 5.02 -4.06
CA ASN A 98 15.88 5.20 -4.80
C ASN A 98 15.66 5.94 -6.11
N GLU A 99 14.50 5.81 -6.76
CA GLU A 99 14.08 6.58 -7.93
C GLU A 99 13.66 8.03 -7.58
N GLY A 100 13.69 8.40 -6.31
CA GLY A 100 13.44 9.75 -5.82
C GLY A 100 12.01 10.06 -5.41
N HIS A 101 11.14 9.04 -5.27
CA HIS A 101 9.83 9.20 -4.66
C HIS A 101 9.96 9.33 -3.15
N LYS A 102 9.10 10.17 -2.55
CA LYS A 102 8.94 10.22 -1.10
C LYS A 102 7.79 9.30 -0.71
N ILE A 103 8.10 8.23 0.02
CA ILE A 103 7.12 7.26 0.48
C ILE A 103 6.72 7.58 1.92
N THR A 104 5.44 7.85 2.13
CA THR A 104 4.84 7.94 3.47
C THR A 104 4.05 6.67 3.74
N THR A 105 4.22 6.08 4.92
CA THR A 105 3.42 4.93 5.36
C THR A 105 2.69 5.27 6.64
N GLY A 106 1.48 4.76 6.79
CA GLY A 106 0.66 5.03 7.96
C GLY A 106 -0.31 3.91 8.30
N THR A 107 -0.91 3.97 9.49
CA THR A 107 -2.02 3.10 9.88
C THR A 107 -3.06 3.84 10.71
N LEU A 108 -4.34 3.62 10.42
CA LEU A 108 -5.47 4.14 11.18
C LEU A 108 -6.14 3.07 12.05
N GLY A 109 -6.09 1.83 11.64
CA GLY A 109 -6.63 0.68 12.37
C GLY A 109 -5.52 -0.12 13.01
N TYR A 110 -4.97 -1.05 12.26
CA TYR A 110 -3.85 -1.87 12.72
C TYR A 110 -2.93 -2.26 11.56
N ALA A 111 -1.66 -2.40 11.87
CA ALA A 111 -0.65 -2.97 11.00
C ALA A 111 0.06 -4.10 11.75
N ALA A 112 -0.33 -5.34 11.49
CA ALA A 112 0.14 -6.49 12.24
C ALA A 112 1.05 -7.38 11.39
N SER A 113 2.00 -8.07 12.04
CA SER A 113 2.89 -9.06 11.42
C SER A 113 3.63 -8.46 10.21
N MET A 114 3.53 -9.04 9.02
CA MET A 114 4.17 -8.53 7.81
C MET A 114 3.72 -7.09 7.44
N ALA A 115 2.49 -6.70 7.75
CA ALA A 115 2.04 -5.32 7.53
C ALA A 115 2.73 -4.32 8.46
N GLY A 116 3.07 -4.73 9.69
CA GLY A 116 3.89 -3.93 10.60
C GLY A 116 5.31 -3.70 10.07
N ILE A 117 5.87 -4.68 9.36
CA ILE A 117 7.16 -4.58 8.68
C ILE A 117 7.04 -3.66 7.47
N LEU A 118 6.02 -3.82 6.63
CA LEU A 118 5.76 -2.94 5.49
C LEU A 118 5.59 -1.47 5.90
N LEU A 119 5.01 -1.22 7.07
CA LEU A 119 4.91 0.12 7.63
C LEU A 119 6.29 0.78 7.82
N GLN A 120 7.36 0.00 8.01
CA GLN A 120 8.71 0.52 8.20
C GLN A 120 9.39 0.94 6.89
N ALA A 121 8.85 0.58 5.74
CA ALA A 121 9.42 0.90 4.43
C ALA A 121 9.33 2.39 4.05
N GLY A 122 8.51 3.19 4.75
CA GLY A 122 8.34 4.62 4.46
C GLY A 122 9.46 5.51 4.97
N ASP A 123 9.73 6.60 4.24
CA ASP A 123 10.58 7.70 4.70
C ASP A 123 9.96 8.45 5.87
N VAL A 124 8.64 8.59 5.83
CA VAL A 124 7.83 9.15 6.90
C VAL A 124 6.82 8.10 7.35
N ARG A 125 6.70 7.90 8.64
CA ARG A 125 5.78 6.95 9.25
C ARG A 125 4.85 7.66 10.22
N TRP A 126 3.58 7.29 10.21
CA TRP A 126 2.60 7.81 11.15
C TRP A 126 1.60 6.73 11.56
N MET A 127 0.94 6.93 12.69
CA MET A 127 -0.17 6.09 13.12
C MET A 127 -1.27 6.91 13.77
N GLY A 128 -2.51 6.45 13.62
CA GLY A 128 -3.65 7.04 14.30
C GLY A 128 -3.55 6.85 15.82
N HIS A 129 -4.19 7.74 16.57
CA HIS A 129 -4.14 7.73 18.04
C HIS A 129 -4.65 6.42 18.66
N GLN A 130 -5.60 5.74 18.00
CA GLN A 130 -6.17 4.45 18.40
C GLN A 130 -5.65 3.28 17.57
N ALA A 131 -4.63 3.50 16.74
CA ALA A 131 -4.09 2.46 15.88
C ALA A 131 -3.12 1.53 16.63
N TRP A 132 -3.00 0.31 16.14
CA TRP A 132 -2.15 -0.72 16.70
C TRP A 132 -1.09 -1.17 15.70
N VAL A 133 0.12 -1.39 16.18
CA VAL A 133 1.19 -2.04 15.43
C VAL A 133 1.65 -3.27 16.20
N MET A 134 1.64 -4.42 15.55
CA MET A 134 2.10 -5.67 16.14
C MET A 134 3.14 -6.31 15.24
N ILE A 135 4.30 -6.62 15.79
CA ILE A 135 5.36 -7.38 15.12
C ILE A 135 5.71 -8.58 16.00
N HIS A 136 5.69 -9.74 15.41
CA HIS A 136 6.03 -11.00 16.07
C HIS A 136 7.00 -11.81 15.21
N ARG A 137 7.61 -12.85 15.79
CA ARG A 137 8.44 -13.80 15.05
C ARG A 137 7.61 -14.52 13.98
N ALA A 138 8.27 -14.96 12.92
CA ALA A 138 7.61 -15.68 11.85
C ALA A 138 6.94 -16.95 12.38
N ALA A 139 5.65 -17.08 12.07
CA ALA A 139 4.91 -18.34 12.29
C ALA A 139 4.82 -19.08 10.96
N PHE A 140 5.24 -20.34 10.93
CA PHE A 140 5.17 -21.16 9.74
C PHE A 140 4.84 -22.61 10.11
N GLY A 141 4.30 -23.35 9.14
CA GLY A 141 4.09 -24.78 9.23
C GLY A 141 4.85 -25.46 8.10
N ALA A 142 5.54 -26.56 8.39
CA ALA A 142 6.23 -27.37 7.40
C ALA A 142 5.73 -28.80 7.48
N ILE A 143 5.47 -29.41 6.33
CA ILE A 143 5.09 -30.81 6.19
C ILE A 143 5.97 -31.39 5.09
N GLY A 144 6.74 -32.42 5.41
CA GLY A 144 7.65 -33.05 4.44
C GLY A 144 8.57 -34.05 5.11
N LYS A 145 9.60 -34.47 4.38
CA LYS A 145 10.66 -35.28 4.92
C LYS A 145 11.57 -34.44 5.83
N THR A 146 12.28 -35.06 6.75
CA THR A 146 13.13 -34.40 7.75
C THR A 146 14.04 -33.33 7.15
N PHE A 147 14.75 -33.65 6.06
CA PHE A 147 15.64 -32.70 5.41
C PHE A 147 14.92 -31.51 4.75
N GLU A 148 13.71 -31.73 4.20
CA GLU A 148 12.89 -30.68 3.63
C GLU A 148 12.42 -29.71 4.72
N ILE A 149 12.03 -30.24 5.88
CA ILE A 149 11.63 -29.42 7.05
C ILE A 149 12.84 -28.63 7.59
N GLU A 150 14.03 -29.26 7.66
CA GLU A 150 15.26 -28.58 8.08
C GLU A 150 15.65 -27.44 7.12
N ASP A 151 15.46 -27.63 5.82
CA ASP A 151 15.70 -26.60 4.81
C ASP A 151 14.72 -25.43 4.95
N GLU A 152 13.44 -25.70 5.18
CA GLU A 152 12.41 -24.70 5.44
C GLU A 152 12.73 -23.88 6.71
N VAL A 153 13.09 -24.54 7.81
CA VAL A 153 13.52 -23.89 9.06
C VAL A 153 14.73 -22.98 8.81
N ARG A 154 15.72 -23.43 8.05
CA ARG A 154 16.89 -22.60 7.70
C ARG A 154 16.51 -21.40 6.86
N PHE A 155 15.60 -21.57 5.93
CA PHE A 155 15.09 -20.47 5.10
C PHE A 155 14.37 -19.41 5.94
N VAL A 156 13.45 -19.82 6.82
CA VAL A 156 12.73 -18.89 7.72
C VAL A 156 13.68 -18.13 8.63
N ARG A 157 14.68 -18.81 9.22
CA ARG A 157 15.70 -18.14 10.05
C ARG A 157 16.48 -17.06 9.30
N ARG A 158 16.86 -17.32 8.04
CA ARG A 158 17.53 -16.30 7.21
C ARG A 158 16.62 -15.09 6.93
N ILE A 159 15.34 -15.33 6.73
CA ILE A 159 14.37 -14.25 6.59
C ILE A 159 14.27 -13.42 7.88
N GLU A 160 14.16 -14.08 9.05
CA GLU A 160 14.12 -13.39 10.35
C GLU A 160 15.39 -12.58 10.61
N GLU A 161 16.57 -13.15 10.35
CA GLU A 161 17.84 -12.44 10.46
C GLU A 161 17.91 -11.22 9.52
N ARG A 162 17.46 -11.36 8.29
CA ARG A 162 17.39 -10.27 7.32
C ARG A 162 16.43 -9.17 7.78
N ILE A 163 15.24 -9.54 8.22
CA ILE A 163 14.28 -8.61 8.80
C ILE A 163 14.91 -7.87 9.99
N ALA A 164 15.55 -8.57 10.92
CA ALA A 164 16.16 -7.96 12.09
C ALA A 164 17.32 -7.02 11.74
N THR A 165 18.10 -7.34 10.71
CA THR A 165 19.28 -6.56 10.33
C THR A 165 18.93 -5.35 9.47
N GLU A 166 18.02 -5.50 8.48
CA GLU A 166 17.70 -4.45 7.54
C GLU A 166 16.71 -3.42 8.11
N TYR A 167 15.88 -3.81 9.08
CA TYR A 167 14.82 -2.96 9.60
C TYR A 167 15.17 -2.29 10.93
N ASN A 168 16.42 -2.37 11.35
CA ASN A 168 16.93 -1.78 12.59
C ASN A 168 15.94 -1.96 13.76
N VAL A 169 15.96 -3.14 14.37
CA VAL A 169 15.06 -3.49 15.49
C VAL A 169 15.16 -2.46 16.61
N ASP A 170 16.28 -1.77 16.75
CA ASP A 170 16.45 -0.66 17.69
C ASP A 170 15.61 0.57 17.32
N GLU A 171 15.38 0.86 16.05
CA GLU A 171 14.40 1.86 15.63
C GLU A 171 12.96 1.43 15.90
N LEU A 172 12.64 0.15 15.74
CA LEU A 172 11.35 -0.42 16.14
C LEU A 172 11.14 -0.33 17.67
N VAL A 173 12.18 -0.60 18.46
CA VAL A 173 12.17 -0.41 19.91
C VAL A 173 12.03 1.08 20.28
N ASN A 174 12.71 1.97 19.57
CA ASN A 174 12.56 3.42 19.76
C ASN A 174 11.17 3.93 19.35
N TRP A 175 10.54 3.30 18.38
CA TRP A 175 9.17 3.59 17.98
C TRP A 175 8.16 3.12 19.06
N LYS A 176 8.41 1.95 19.64
CA LYS A 176 7.70 1.41 20.81
C LYS A 176 7.82 2.35 22.03
N ASN A 177 8.97 3.00 22.22
CA ASN A 177 9.22 3.95 23.30
C ASN A 177 8.62 5.35 23.06
N ARG A 178 8.30 5.72 21.84
CA ARG A 178 7.69 7.01 21.49
C ARG A 178 6.18 7.06 21.76
N TYR A 179 5.51 5.90 21.66
CA TYR A 179 4.14 5.70 22.09
C TYR A 179 4.20 4.96 23.42
N ASP A 180 3.81 5.63 24.51
CA ASP A 180 3.88 5.17 25.88
C ASP A 180 3.64 3.65 26.01
N SER A 181 4.66 2.92 26.43
CA SER A 181 4.66 1.45 26.53
C SER A 181 3.56 0.89 27.44
N ARG A 182 2.84 1.76 28.16
CA ARG A 182 1.72 1.39 29.04
C ARG A 182 0.47 0.97 28.28
N ASP A 183 0.30 1.44 27.03
CA ASP A 183 -0.91 1.21 26.22
C ASP A 183 -0.78 0.08 25.19
N LEU A 184 0.36 -0.61 25.16
CA LEU A 184 0.55 -1.76 24.29
C LEU A 184 0.10 -3.04 25.00
N PRO A 185 -0.73 -3.89 24.37
CA PRO A 185 -1.08 -5.20 24.91
C PRO A 185 0.17 -6.05 25.19
N ASP A 186 0.09 -6.94 26.16
CA ASP A 186 1.23 -7.76 26.59
C ASP A 186 1.81 -8.62 25.46
N PHE A 187 1.01 -8.99 24.46
CA PHE A 187 1.48 -9.71 23.27
C PHE A 187 2.38 -8.89 22.31
N VAL A 188 2.48 -7.60 22.50
CA VAL A 188 3.43 -6.72 21.75
C VAL A 188 4.76 -6.56 22.51
N LYS A 189 4.82 -7.04 23.77
CA LYS A 189 5.98 -6.90 24.65
C LYS A 189 6.89 -8.13 24.66
N GLU A 190 6.46 -9.26 24.06
CA GLU A 190 7.21 -10.48 23.87
C GLU A 190 7.86 -10.53 22.48
#